data_e4e437cd42dd477eae5e9e3ce1bb44ec
#
_entry.id   e4e437cd42dd477eae5e9e3ce1bb44ec
#
_cell.length_a   1.000
_cell.length_b   1.000
_cell.length_c   1.000
_cell.angle_alpha   90.00
_cell.angle_beta   90.00
_cell.angle_gamma   90.00
#
_symmetry.space_group_name_H-M   'P 1'
#
loop_
_entity.id
_entity.type
_entity.pdbx_description
1 polymer ?
#
loop_
_entity_poly.entity_id
_entity_poly.type
_entity_poly.pdbx_seq_one_letter_code
_entity_poly.pdbx_strand_id
1 'polypeptide(L)'
;VGAKYNIAETCVDSISMNELFELTGEDKTEFLNRLCARRLSYGDIEGLPEFRKGVCGLYKTLNIENIVPTHGASGANHHVFYSLISPGDRVVSIMPTYQQLYSIPESYGADVQILHLSKENNYLPDLEKLRRLVTPKTKMICINNPNNPTGALMSEQLLREIVEIARSADAWILCDEVYRHLSQEDGWCPSIVDLYEKGISVSSMSKVFSLAGLRLGWIATHDMSVVKSCLSHRDYNLVSCGVFDEMLAAAALKHSDKLLERSRKIVRENLQILADWVGGVFADAGFGQR
;
A
#
# COMPACT_ATOMS: atom_id res chain seq x y z
N VAL A 1 -8.96 -9.86 -18.17
CA VAL A 1 -8.12 -9.57 -19.33
C VAL A 1 -8.95 -9.79 -20.58
N GLY A 2 -9.03 -8.80 -21.48
CA GLY A 2 -9.79 -8.90 -22.74
C GLY A 2 -11.20 -8.29 -22.73
N ALA A 3 -11.68 -7.73 -21.64
CA ALA A 3 -12.92 -6.96 -21.67
C ALA A 3 -12.72 -5.64 -22.43
N LYS A 4 -13.67 -5.31 -23.32
CA LYS A 4 -13.65 -4.03 -24.07
C LYS A 4 -13.68 -2.83 -23.11
N TYR A 5 -14.39 -2.94 -22.01
CA TYR A 5 -14.47 -1.96 -20.92
C TYR A 5 -14.13 -2.68 -19.62
N ASN A 6 -12.95 -2.39 -19.08
CA ASN A 6 -12.50 -2.95 -17.81
C ASN A 6 -12.82 -1.95 -16.70
N ILE A 7 -13.86 -2.23 -15.91
CA ILE A 7 -14.29 -1.44 -14.75
C ILE A 7 -13.96 -2.10 -13.42
N ALA A 8 -13.23 -3.22 -13.43
CA ALA A 8 -12.90 -4.00 -12.24
C ALA A 8 -11.46 -3.78 -11.75
N GLU A 9 -10.60 -3.18 -12.58
CA GLU A 9 -9.21 -2.92 -12.22
C GLU A 9 -9.10 -1.66 -11.36
N THR A 10 -8.39 -1.76 -10.25
CA THR A 10 -8.25 -0.67 -9.28
C THR A 10 -6.91 0.07 -9.40
N CYS A 11 -6.31 0.09 -10.57
CA CYS A 11 -5.10 0.87 -10.88
C CYS A 11 -5.49 2.20 -11.53
N VAL A 12 -4.73 3.25 -11.25
CA VAL A 12 -4.72 4.43 -12.12
C VAL A 12 -4.06 4.02 -13.44
N ASP A 13 -4.51 4.59 -14.54
CA ASP A 13 -4.00 4.29 -15.88
C ASP A 13 -2.48 4.34 -15.90
N SER A 14 -1.87 3.24 -16.38
CA SER A 14 -0.41 3.08 -16.38
C SER A 14 0.22 3.99 -17.43
N ILE A 15 1.43 4.48 -17.15
CA ILE A 15 2.20 5.29 -18.08
C ILE A 15 3.31 4.46 -18.73
N SER A 16 3.65 4.82 -19.97
CA SER A 16 4.83 4.30 -20.67
C SER A 16 6.11 4.97 -20.15
N MET A 17 7.26 4.40 -20.48
CA MET A 17 8.55 5.05 -20.20
C MET A 17 8.66 6.43 -20.86
N ASN A 18 8.16 6.59 -22.10
CA ASN A 18 8.20 7.88 -22.77
C ASN A 18 7.43 8.94 -22.00
N GLU A 19 6.18 8.63 -21.64
CA GLU A 19 5.34 9.53 -20.84
C GLU A 19 5.95 9.83 -19.47
N LEU A 20 6.63 8.86 -18.84
CA LEU A 20 7.34 9.09 -17.57
C LEU A 20 8.43 10.14 -17.73
N PHE A 21 9.28 10.03 -18.76
CA PHE A 21 10.36 10.99 -19.02
C PHE A 21 9.83 12.36 -19.45
N GLU A 22 8.77 12.41 -20.25
CA GLU A 22 8.07 13.65 -20.59
C GLU A 22 7.49 14.35 -19.36
N LEU A 23 6.83 13.60 -18.46
CA LEU A 23 6.24 14.13 -17.23
C LEU A 23 7.29 14.62 -16.26
N THR A 24 8.36 13.85 -16.07
CA THR A 24 9.40 14.16 -15.07
C THR A 24 10.39 15.21 -15.58
N GLY A 25 10.67 15.24 -16.89
CA GLY A 25 11.73 16.06 -17.47
C GLY A 25 13.14 15.47 -17.26
N GLU A 26 13.26 14.22 -16.81
CA GLU A 26 14.55 13.52 -16.72
C GLU A 26 15.11 13.23 -18.11
N ASP A 27 16.44 13.29 -18.26
CA ASP A 27 17.09 12.96 -19.53
C ASP A 27 17.02 11.46 -19.81
N LYS A 28 16.11 11.11 -20.74
CA LYS A 28 15.89 9.73 -21.18
C LYS A 28 17.16 9.09 -21.74
N THR A 29 17.95 9.86 -22.52
CA THR A 29 19.15 9.33 -23.17
C THR A 29 20.23 9.02 -22.12
N GLU A 30 20.46 9.91 -21.19
CA GLU A 30 21.37 9.68 -20.08
C GLU A 30 20.90 8.50 -19.24
N PHE A 31 19.61 8.41 -18.91
CA PHE A 31 19.07 7.29 -18.15
C PHE A 31 19.29 5.96 -18.85
N LEU A 32 18.97 5.86 -20.15
CA LEU A 32 19.17 4.65 -20.95
C LEU A 32 20.64 4.25 -21.05
N ASN A 33 21.55 5.23 -21.22
CA ASN A 33 22.99 4.95 -21.23
C ASN A 33 23.46 4.35 -19.91
N ARG A 34 23.01 4.87 -18.76
CA ARG A 34 23.34 4.31 -17.44
C ARG A 34 22.74 2.90 -17.28
N LEU A 35 21.51 2.70 -17.75
CA LEU A 35 20.84 1.40 -17.71
C LEU A 35 21.62 0.35 -18.52
N CYS A 36 21.97 0.69 -19.77
CA CYS A 36 22.72 -0.20 -20.67
C CYS A 36 24.15 -0.49 -20.19
N ALA A 37 24.77 0.43 -19.47
CA ALA A 37 26.10 0.23 -18.89
C ALA A 37 26.08 -0.63 -17.61
N ARG A 38 24.90 -0.88 -17.02
CA ARG A 38 24.79 -1.68 -15.78
C ARG A 38 25.05 -3.15 -16.04
N ARG A 39 25.94 -3.76 -15.26
CA ARG A 39 26.13 -5.21 -15.30
C ARG A 39 24.88 -5.92 -14.77
N LEU A 40 24.48 -7.01 -15.40
CA LEU A 40 23.31 -7.81 -15.02
C LEU A 40 23.64 -8.81 -13.88
N SER A 41 24.32 -8.34 -12.85
CA SER A 41 24.48 -9.04 -11.58
C SER A 41 23.28 -8.79 -10.67
N TYR A 42 23.22 -9.50 -9.55
CA TYR A 42 22.27 -9.15 -8.49
C TYR A 42 22.37 -7.66 -8.13
N GLY A 43 21.22 -7.05 -7.81
CA GLY A 43 21.15 -5.73 -7.23
C GLY A 43 21.66 -5.72 -5.77
N ASP A 44 21.57 -4.56 -5.16
CA ASP A 44 21.83 -4.42 -3.73
C ASP A 44 20.84 -5.31 -2.95
N ILE A 45 21.37 -6.16 -2.07
CA ILE A 45 20.53 -7.12 -1.32
C ILE A 45 19.46 -6.40 -0.50
N GLU A 46 19.80 -5.28 0.11
CA GLU A 46 18.84 -4.45 0.87
C GLU A 46 17.97 -3.58 -0.03
N GLY A 47 18.27 -3.51 -1.33
CA GLY A 47 17.62 -2.66 -2.34
C GLY A 47 18.43 -1.41 -2.67
N LEU A 48 18.27 -0.91 -3.89
CA LEU A 48 18.98 0.25 -4.42
C LEU A 48 18.82 1.46 -3.48
N PRO A 49 19.91 2.09 -2.99
CA PRO A 49 19.83 3.20 -2.05
C PRO A 49 18.96 4.37 -2.53
N GLU A 50 19.04 4.70 -3.83
CA GLU A 50 18.25 5.77 -4.43
C GLU A 50 16.76 5.46 -4.43
N PHE A 51 16.37 4.20 -4.64
CA PHE A 51 14.99 3.75 -4.53
C PHE A 51 14.51 3.87 -3.09
N ARG A 52 15.24 3.30 -2.13
CA ARG A 52 14.90 3.38 -0.69
C ARG A 52 14.81 4.83 -0.20
N LYS A 53 15.73 5.70 -0.66
CA LYS A 53 15.67 7.13 -0.36
C LYS A 53 14.43 7.81 -0.92
N GLY A 54 14.07 7.47 -2.16
CA GLY A 54 12.83 7.98 -2.78
C GLY A 54 11.59 7.53 -2.01
N VAL A 55 11.55 6.28 -1.56
CA VAL A 55 10.47 5.75 -0.70
C VAL A 55 10.41 6.50 0.64
N CYS A 56 11.56 6.75 1.30
CA CYS A 56 11.60 7.51 2.55
C CYS A 56 10.94 8.89 2.43
N GLY A 57 11.08 9.55 1.28
CA GLY A 57 10.44 10.85 1.01
C GLY A 57 8.91 10.83 1.07
N LEU A 58 8.28 9.65 1.07
CA LEU A 58 6.83 9.47 1.22
C LEU A 58 6.36 9.40 2.69
N TYR A 59 7.28 9.37 3.63
CA TYR A 59 7.04 9.25 5.07
C TYR A 59 7.72 10.41 5.82
N LYS A 60 7.24 10.70 7.03
CA LYS A 60 7.76 11.83 7.82
C LYS A 60 8.95 11.45 8.70
N THR A 61 9.01 10.21 9.15
CA THR A 61 9.86 9.80 10.27
C THR A 61 10.84 8.68 9.96
N LEU A 62 10.81 8.12 8.74
CA LEU A 62 11.62 6.95 8.37
C LEU A 62 12.99 7.33 7.81
N ASN A 63 13.94 6.41 8.01
CA ASN A 63 15.25 6.39 7.39
C ASN A 63 15.32 5.28 6.33
N ILE A 64 16.36 5.29 5.53
CA ILE A 64 16.58 4.31 4.45
C ILE A 64 16.63 2.87 4.98
N GLU A 65 17.14 2.64 6.18
CA GLU A 65 17.22 1.33 6.83
C GLU A 65 15.86 0.74 7.22
N ASN A 66 14.83 1.59 7.28
CA ASN A 66 13.46 1.19 7.60
C ASN A 66 12.70 0.64 6.39
N ILE A 67 13.29 0.64 5.19
CA ILE A 67 12.64 0.26 3.94
C ILE A 67 13.16 -1.08 3.44
N VAL A 68 12.25 -2.02 3.20
CA VAL A 68 12.55 -3.32 2.58
C VAL A 68 11.83 -3.40 1.23
N PRO A 69 12.54 -3.33 0.09
CA PRO A 69 11.95 -3.50 -1.24
C PRO A 69 11.43 -4.93 -1.44
N THR A 70 10.35 -5.05 -2.20
CA THR A 70 9.68 -6.32 -2.47
C THR A 70 9.12 -6.36 -3.90
N HIS A 71 8.72 -7.55 -4.39
CA HIS A 71 8.00 -7.69 -5.66
C HIS A 71 6.53 -7.27 -5.51
N GLY A 72 6.28 -5.96 -5.60
CA GLY A 72 4.98 -5.33 -5.41
C GLY A 72 4.49 -5.42 -3.95
N ALA A 73 3.34 -4.80 -3.69
CA ALA A 73 2.68 -4.89 -2.38
C ALA A 73 2.27 -6.32 -2.04
N SER A 74 1.97 -7.14 -3.04
CA SER A 74 1.65 -8.56 -2.84
C SER A 74 2.80 -9.33 -2.20
N GLY A 75 4.04 -9.09 -2.66
CA GLY A 75 5.23 -9.63 -2.04
C GLY A 75 5.47 -9.06 -0.64
N ALA A 76 5.21 -7.77 -0.45
CA ALA A 76 5.34 -7.12 0.86
C ALA A 76 4.41 -7.74 1.91
N ASN A 77 3.11 -7.86 1.60
CA ASN A 77 2.14 -8.52 2.47
C ASN A 77 2.58 -9.96 2.81
N HIS A 78 2.98 -10.73 1.79
CA HIS A 78 3.44 -12.10 1.99
C HIS A 78 4.65 -12.17 2.93
N HIS A 79 5.66 -11.31 2.73
CA HIS A 79 6.85 -11.29 3.58
C HIS A 79 6.55 -10.91 5.03
N VAL A 80 5.67 -9.93 5.26
CA VAL A 80 5.27 -9.54 6.62
C VAL A 80 4.64 -10.73 7.34
N PHE A 81 3.65 -11.38 6.72
CA PHE A 81 3.00 -12.52 7.36
C PHE A 81 3.94 -13.70 7.55
N TYR A 82 4.72 -14.04 6.53
CA TYR A 82 5.69 -15.14 6.61
C TYR A 82 6.74 -14.92 7.71
N SER A 83 7.13 -13.67 7.93
CA SER A 83 8.16 -13.31 8.91
C SER A 83 7.66 -13.24 10.34
N LEU A 84 6.37 -12.91 10.55
CA LEU A 84 5.88 -12.53 11.87
C LEU A 84 4.78 -13.43 12.42
N ILE A 85 4.09 -14.20 11.56
CA ILE A 85 2.92 -14.97 11.96
C ILE A 85 3.23 -16.45 11.96
N SER A 86 2.91 -17.10 13.08
CA SER A 86 3.02 -18.54 13.28
C SER A 86 1.65 -19.18 13.46
N PRO A 87 1.53 -20.52 13.30
CA PRO A 87 0.27 -21.22 13.56
C PRO A 87 -0.24 -20.94 14.99
N GLY A 88 -1.53 -20.59 15.08
CA GLY A 88 -2.19 -20.25 16.35
C GLY A 88 -2.04 -18.79 16.80
N ASP A 89 -1.21 -17.97 16.14
CA ASP A 89 -1.16 -16.53 16.40
C ASP A 89 -2.49 -15.88 16.04
N ARG A 90 -2.96 -14.98 16.90
CA ARG A 90 -4.21 -14.26 16.65
C ARG A 90 -3.97 -13.03 15.78
N VAL A 91 -4.70 -12.95 14.66
CA VAL A 91 -4.70 -11.81 13.73
C VAL A 91 -6.12 -11.26 13.64
N VAL A 92 -6.27 -9.94 13.75
CA VAL A 92 -7.56 -9.27 13.51
C VAL A 92 -7.49 -8.54 12.17
N SER A 93 -8.38 -8.87 11.23
CA SER A 93 -8.44 -8.22 9.92
C SER A 93 -9.81 -7.61 9.66
N ILE A 94 -9.86 -6.49 8.96
CA ILE A 94 -11.12 -5.88 8.49
C ILE A 94 -11.66 -6.64 7.28
N MET A 95 -12.99 -6.57 7.05
CA MET A 95 -13.67 -7.10 5.85
C MET A 95 -14.92 -6.25 5.53
N PRO A 96 -15.19 -5.84 4.26
CA PRO A 96 -14.40 -6.16 3.08
C PRO A 96 -13.04 -5.44 3.03
N THR A 97 -12.03 -6.13 2.51
CA THR A 97 -10.70 -5.58 2.29
C THR A 97 -9.96 -6.40 1.22
N TYR A 98 -8.71 -6.03 0.92
CA TYR A 98 -7.88 -6.81 0.03
C TYR A 98 -7.59 -8.19 0.63
N GLN A 99 -7.92 -9.25 -0.13
CA GLN A 99 -7.98 -10.63 0.34
C GLN A 99 -6.71 -11.09 1.08
N GLN A 100 -5.54 -10.65 0.67
CA GLN A 100 -4.27 -11.05 1.28
C GLN A 100 -4.20 -10.76 2.78
N LEU A 101 -4.90 -9.72 3.26
CA LEU A 101 -4.84 -9.30 4.66
C LEU A 101 -5.49 -10.29 5.64
N TYR A 102 -6.31 -11.22 5.15
CA TYR A 102 -6.91 -12.28 5.97
C TYR A 102 -6.56 -13.68 5.49
N SER A 103 -6.45 -13.90 4.16
CA SER A 103 -6.24 -15.25 3.63
C SER A 103 -4.80 -15.75 3.79
N ILE A 104 -3.79 -14.87 3.74
CA ILE A 104 -2.40 -15.29 3.96
C ILE A 104 -2.17 -15.75 5.39
N PRO A 105 -2.49 -14.97 6.45
CA PRO A 105 -2.31 -15.46 7.81
C PRO A 105 -3.16 -16.70 8.11
N GLU A 106 -4.38 -16.81 7.56
CA GLU A 106 -5.20 -18.01 7.66
C GLU A 106 -4.49 -19.23 7.07
N SER A 107 -3.84 -19.09 5.91
CA SER A 107 -3.10 -20.16 5.25
C SER A 107 -1.88 -20.65 6.06
N TYR A 108 -1.36 -19.81 6.96
CA TYR A 108 -0.30 -20.18 7.91
C TYR A 108 -0.82 -20.76 9.23
N GLY A 109 -2.14 -20.97 9.34
CA GLY A 109 -2.77 -21.53 10.53
C GLY A 109 -2.97 -20.52 11.68
N ALA A 110 -2.99 -19.22 11.38
CA ALA A 110 -3.33 -18.20 12.36
C ALA A 110 -4.82 -18.26 12.74
N ASP A 111 -5.14 -17.86 13.97
CA ASP A 111 -6.52 -17.57 14.42
C ASP A 111 -6.95 -16.20 13.91
N VAL A 112 -7.52 -16.17 12.70
CA VAL A 112 -7.93 -14.92 12.03
C VAL A 112 -9.33 -14.52 12.48
N GLN A 113 -9.43 -13.37 13.13
CA GLN A 113 -10.68 -12.75 13.55
C GLN A 113 -11.07 -11.62 12.59
N ILE A 114 -12.31 -11.60 12.14
CA ILE A 114 -12.79 -10.64 11.16
C ILE A 114 -13.62 -9.53 11.82
N LEU A 115 -13.17 -8.30 11.63
CA LEU A 115 -13.97 -7.10 11.92
C LEU A 115 -14.77 -6.71 10.67
N HIS A 116 -16.05 -6.99 10.66
CA HIS A 116 -16.92 -6.62 9.55
C HIS A 116 -17.19 -5.12 9.53
N LEU A 117 -16.81 -4.50 8.40
CA LEU A 117 -17.17 -3.11 8.08
C LEU A 117 -18.60 -3.07 7.53
N SER A 118 -19.33 -2.03 7.83
CA SER A 118 -20.72 -1.91 7.41
C SER A 118 -21.03 -0.54 6.81
N LYS A 119 -22.06 -0.48 5.99
CA LYS A 119 -22.56 0.76 5.37
C LYS A 119 -23.02 1.78 6.42
N GLU A 120 -23.60 1.30 7.51
CA GLU A 120 -24.09 2.13 8.61
C GLU A 120 -22.97 2.93 9.29
N ASN A 121 -21.72 2.40 9.23
CA ASN A 121 -20.52 3.08 9.72
C ASN A 121 -19.62 3.58 8.57
N ASN A 122 -20.18 3.85 7.40
CA ASN A 122 -19.44 4.30 6.21
C ASN A 122 -18.24 3.40 5.87
N TYR A 123 -18.35 2.10 6.14
CA TYR A 123 -17.27 1.11 5.98
C TYR A 123 -15.99 1.45 6.76
N LEU A 124 -16.10 2.21 7.85
CA LEU A 124 -15.01 2.45 8.79
C LEU A 124 -15.02 1.41 9.91
N PRO A 125 -13.87 1.10 10.54
CA PRO A 125 -13.79 0.22 11.69
C PRO A 125 -14.64 0.72 12.87
N ASP A 126 -15.47 -0.17 13.41
CA ASP A 126 -16.16 0.03 14.68
C ASP A 126 -15.19 -0.28 15.83
N LEU A 127 -14.79 0.74 16.56
CA LEU A 127 -13.77 0.63 17.61
C LEU A 127 -14.22 -0.25 18.78
N GLU A 128 -15.51 -0.25 19.13
CA GLU A 128 -16.02 -1.11 20.21
C GLU A 128 -15.96 -2.59 19.82
N LYS A 129 -16.29 -2.90 18.56
CA LYS A 129 -16.13 -4.26 18.04
C LYS A 129 -14.66 -4.64 17.95
N LEU A 130 -13.80 -3.72 17.49
CA LEU A 130 -12.35 -3.97 17.42
C LEU A 130 -11.77 -4.29 18.80
N ARG A 131 -12.12 -3.52 19.86
CA ARG A 131 -11.71 -3.78 21.25
C ARG A 131 -12.12 -5.16 21.73
N ARG A 132 -13.28 -5.67 21.31
CA ARG A 132 -13.73 -7.03 21.69
C ARG A 132 -12.97 -8.14 20.99
N LEU A 133 -12.50 -7.90 19.76
CA LEU A 133 -11.73 -8.87 18.98
C LEU A 133 -10.26 -8.93 19.40
N VAL A 134 -9.70 -7.78 19.80
CA VAL A 134 -8.33 -7.69 20.27
C VAL A 134 -8.21 -8.24 21.69
N THR A 135 -7.24 -9.12 21.90
CA THR A 135 -6.93 -9.74 23.19
C THR A 135 -5.42 -9.65 23.45
N PRO A 136 -4.93 -9.92 24.66
CA PRO A 136 -3.48 -9.97 24.92
C PRO A 136 -2.70 -10.98 24.06
N LYS A 137 -3.41 -11.89 23.37
CA LYS A 137 -2.81 -12.84 22.39
C LYS A 137 -2.80 -12.31 20.96
N THR A 138 -3.39 -11.14 20.70
CA THR A 138 -3.43 -10.58 19.36
C THR A 138 -2.03 -10.16 18.95
N LYS A 139 -1.55 -10.73 17.87
CA LYS A 139 -0.22 -10.50 17.31
C LYS A 139 -0.21 -9.33 16.34
N MET A 140 -1.28 -9.20 15.53
CA MET A 140 -1.37 -8.21 14.46
C MET A 140 -2.80 -7.78 14.20
N ILE A 141 -2.98 -6.49 13.90
CA ILE A 141 -4.20 -5.91 13.35
C ILE A 141 -3.90 -5.53 11.89
N CYS A 142 -4.73 -5.99 10.94
CA CYS A 142 -4.57 -5.74 9.52
C CYS A 142 -5.65 -4.78 9.02
N ILE A 143 -5.23 -3.66 8.44
CA ILE A 143 -6.11 -2.65 7.85
C ILE A 143 -5.62 -2.27 6.45
N ASN A 144 -6.50 -1.70 5.64
CA ASN A 144 -6.18 -1.14 4.34
C ASN A 144 -6.70 0.31 4.29
N ASN A 145 -5.83 1.28 4.07
CA ASN A 145 -6.20 2.69 4.15
C ASN A 145 -5.50 3.55 3.08
N PRO A 146 -6.21 4.12 2.12
CA PRO A 146 -7.66 3.97 1.83
C PRO A 146 -8.04 2.52 1.50
N ASN A 147 -9.29 2.13 1.84
CA ASN A 147 -9.72 0.73 1.78
C ASN A 147 -10.16 0.31 0.37
N ASN A 148 -9.67 -0.81 -0.10
CA ASN A 148 -10.20 -1.53 -1.26
C ASN A 148 -11.12 -2.68 -0.76
N PRO A 149 -12.41 -2.75 -1.19
CA PRO A 149 -13.00 -2.07 -2.36
C PRO A 149 -13.84 -0.83 -2.04
N THR A 150 -14.00 -0.44 -0.77
CA THR A 150 -15.02 0.53 -0.35
C THR A 150 -14.65 1.99 -0.63
N GLY A 151 -13.36 2.29 -0.80
CA GLY A 151 -12.85 3.66 -0.88
C GLY A 151 -12.87 4.42 0.45
N ALA A 152 -13.31 3.77 1.55
CA ALA A 152 -13.34 4.42 2.87
C ALA A 152 -11.94 4.85 3.30
N LEU A 153 -11.84 6.07 3.82
CA LEU A 153 -10.60 6.67 4.31
C LEU A 153 -10.69 6.87 5.82
N MET A 154 -9.82 6.20 6.55
CA MET A 154 -9.68 6.38 7.99
C MET A 154 -8.97 7.70 8.27
N SER A 155 -9.55 8.56 9.09
CA SER A 155 -8.93 9.80 9.54
C SER A 155 -7.72 9.52 10.43
N GLU A 156 -6.85 10.51 10.62
CA GLU A 156 -5.74 10.43 11.57
C GLU A 156 -6.23 10.11 12.98
N GLN A 157 -7.34 10.72 13.40
CA GLN A 157 -7.94 10.45 14.72
C GLN A 157 -8.33 8.98 14.85
N LEU A 158 -9.02 8.41 13.87
CA LEU A 158 -9.41 7.01 13.88
C LEU A 158 -8.20 6.07 13.89
N LEU A 159 -7.18 6.38 13.10
CA LEU A 159 -5.93 5.62 13.12
C LEU A 159 -5.25 5.65 14.49
N ARG A 160 -5.21 6.80 15.16
CA ARG A 160 -4.66 6.91 16.53
C ARG A 160 -5.44 6.10 17.54
N GLU A 161 -6.76 6.04 17.43
CA GLU A 161 -7.58 5.21 18.31
C GLU A 161 -7.36 3.70 18.05
N ILE A 162 -7.15 3.30 16.79
CA ILE A 162 -6.74 1.93 16.45
C ILE A 162 -5.35 1.61 17.02
N VAL A 163 -4.41 2.57 16.97
CA VAL A 163 -3.08 2.44 17.58
C VAL A 163 -3.17 2.17 19.08
N GLU A 164 -4.03 2.90 19.81
CA GLU A 164 -4.19 2.68 21.26
C GLU A 164 -4.76 1.27 21.56
N ILE A 165 -5.66 0.77 20.71
CA ILE A 165 -6.16 -0.61 20.84
C ILE A 165 -5.03 -1.61 20.57
N ALA A 166 -4.23 -1.43 19.53
CA ALA A 166 -3.10 -2.30 19.21
C ALA A 166 -2.05 -2.28 20.35
N ARG A 167 -1.76 -1.09 20.88
CA ARG A 167 -0.82 -0.88 21.99
C ARG A 167 -1.23 -1.64 23.25
N SER A 168 -2.54 -1.73 23.53
CA SER A 168 -3.04 -2.49 24.69
C SER A 168 -2.75 -3.99 24.65
N ALA A 169 -2.49 -4.52 23.47
CA ALA A 169 -2.13 -5.93 23.23
C ALA A 169 -0.67 -6.12 22.81
N ASP A 170 0.12 -5.05 22.76
CA ASP A 170 1.48 -5.03 22.18
C ASP A 170 1.55 -5.56 20.74
N ALA A 171 0.46 -5.40 19.98
CA ALA A 171 0.27 -5.94 18.64
C ALA A 171 0.86 -5.02 17.56
N TRP A 172 1.36 -5.59 16.46
CA TRP A 172 1.66 -4.83 15.25
C TRP A 172 0.39 -4.36 14.54
N ILE A 173 0.48 -3.26 13.81
CA ILE A 173 -0.53 -2.86 12.82
C ILE A 173 0.10 -2.97 11.43
N LEU A 174 -0.42 -3.88 10.61
CA LEU A 174 -0.14 -3.94 9.18
C LEU A 174 -1.18 -3.08 8.46
N CYS A 175 -0.74 -2.00 7.84
CA CYS A 175 -1.58 -1.14 7.00
C CYS A 175 -1.15 -1.26 5.53
N ASP A 176 -2.04 -1.80 4.69
CA ASP A 176 -1.86 -1.72 3.24
C ASP A 176 -2.23 -0.30 2.78
N GLU A 177 -1.22 0.46 2.35
CA GLU A 177 -1.31 1.89 2.02
C GLU A 177 -1.13 2.16 0.52
N VAL A 178 -1.37 1.17 -0.36
CA VAL A 178 -1.14 1.31 -1.81
C VAL A 178 -1.93 2.45 -2.46
N TYR A 179 -3.00 2.94 -1.81
CA TYR A 179 -3.83 4.06 -2.28
C TYR A 179 -3.60 5.36 -1.50
N ARG A 180 -2.68 5.40 -0.53
CA ARG A 180 -2.51 6.51 0.43
C ARG A 180 -2.35 7.83 -0.26
N HIS A 181 -2.00 8.14 -1.31
CA HIS A 181 -1.85 9.48 -1.91
C HIS A 181 -2.97 9.88 -2.88
N LEU A 182 -4.06 9.08 -2.97
CA LEU A 182 -5.19 9.36 -3.86
C LEU A 182 -6.40 10.01 -3.17
N SER A 183 -6.28 10.46 -1.92
CA SER A 183 -7.37 11.17 -1.24
C SER A 183 -7.82 12.38 -2.07
N GLN A 184 -9.14 12.64 -2.03
CA GLN A 184 -9.75 13.73 -2.79
C GLN A 184 -9.69 15.08 -2.03
N GLU A 185 -9.39 15.03 -0.73
CA GLU A 185 -9.18 16.19 0.11
C GLU A 185 -7.76 16.72 0.00
N ASP A 186 -7.56 17.98 0.37
CA ASP A 186 -6.22 18.56 0.46
C ASP A 186 -5.46 17.93 1.62
N GLY A 187 -4.21 17.56 1.34
CA GLY A 187 -3.33 16.92 2.31
C GLY A 187 -3.19 15.41 2.11
N TRP A 188 -2.23 14.84 2.85
CA TRP A 188 -1.94 13.42 2.81
C TRP A 188 -2.48 12.75 4.06
N CYS A 189 -3.16 11.62 3.87
CA CYS A 189 -3.46 10.73 4.97
C CYS A 189 -2.12 10.29 5.62
N PRO A 190 -1.97 10.40 6.94
CA PRO A 190 -0.75 9.95 7.62
C PRO A 190 -0.55 8.45 7.41
N SER A 191 0.70 8.04 7.32
CA SER A 191 1.04 6.62 7.35
C SER A 191 0.95 6.08 8.78
N ILE A 192 0.64 4.80 8.91
CA ILE A 192 0.63 4.13 10.21
C ILE A 192 2.00 4.17 10.89
N VAL A 193 3.10 4.17 10.12
CA VAL A 193 4.46 4.22 10.66
C VAL A 193 4.81 5.58 11.26
N ASP A 194 4.13 6.66 10.82
CA ASP A 194 4.28 7.99 11.39
C ASP A 194 3.46 8.18 12.69
N LEU A 195 2.63 7.20 13.05
CA LEU A 195 1.73 7.23 14.21
C LEU A 195 2.06 6.18 15.28
N TYR A 196 2.73 5.09 14.90
CA TYR A 196 2.94 3.95 15.76
C TYR A 196 4.30 3.28 15.52
N GLU A 197 5.07 3.04 16.59
CA GLU A 197 6.38 2.40 16.52
C GLU A 197 6.34 0.94 16.05
N LYS A 198 5.22 0.22 16.27
CA LYS A 198 4.94 -1.11 15.72
C LYS A 198 4.05 -1.05 14.47
N GLY A 199 3.95 0.11 13.81
CA GLY A 199 3.32 0.25 12.52
C GLY A 199 4.16 -0.38 11.42
N ILE A 200 3.49 -1.08 10.51
CA ILE A 200 4.07 -1.65 9.29
C ILE A 200 3.23 -1.14 8.12
N SER A 201 3.80 -0.30 7.28
CA SER A 201 3.19 0.16 6.04
C SER A 201 3.63 -0.72 4.89
N VAL A 202 2.68 -1.15 4.07
CA VAL A 202 2.93 -1.80 2.78
C VAL A 202 2.43 -0.92 1.67
N SER A 203 3.27 -0.70 0.65
CA SER A 203 2.87 0.06 -0.53
C SER A 203 3.63 -0.39 -1.78
N SER A 204 3.37 0.25 -2.94
CA SER A 204 4.00 -0.13 -4.20
C SER A 204 3.96 0.97 -5.25
N MET A 205 4.74 0.79 -6.31
CA MET A 205 4.69 1.61 -7.53
C MET A 205 3.43 1.36 -8.38
N SER A 206 2.64 0.33 -8.06
CA SER A 206 1.59 -0.18 -8.94
C SER A 206 0.35 0.69 -9.04
N LYS A 207 -0.08 1.32 -7.95
CA LYS A 207 -1.39 1.99 -7.86
C LYS A 207 -1.27 3.49 -8.10
N VAL A 208 -0.82 4.22 -7.10
CA VAL A 208 -0.77 5.69 -7.12
C VAL A 208 0.30 6.24 -8.06
N PHE A 209 1.34 5.48 -8.37
CA PHE A 209 2.42 5.89 -9.26
C PHE A 209 2.27 5.40 -10.71
N SER A 210 1.21 4.63 -11.03
CA SER A 210 0.90 4.17 -12.40
C SER A 210 1.97 3.28 -13.05
N LEU A 211 2.81 2.61 -12.25
CA LEU A 211 3.94 1.81 -12.69
C LEU A 211 3.81 0.34 -12.27
N ALA A 212 2.62 -0.24 -12.45
CA ALA A 212 2.32 -1.62 -12.05
C ALA A 212 3.25 -2.67 -12.69
N GLY A 213 3.74 -2.40 -13.88
CA GLY A 213 4.63 -3.28 -14.64
C GLY A 213 6.02 -3.44 -14.04
N LEU A 214 6.49 -2.51 -13.20
CA LEU A 214 7.78 -2.62 -12.52
C LEU A 214 7.82 -3.70 -11.44
N ARG A 215 6.67 -4.20 -11.01
CA ARG A 215 6.59 -5.21 -9.95
C ARG A 215 7.35 -4.81 -8.67
N LEU A 216 7.42 -3.52 -8.34
CA LEU A 216 8.06 -3.02 -7.13
C LEU A 216 7.05 -2.56 -6.07
N GLY A 217 7.34 -2.93 -4.83
CA GLY A 217 6.70 -2.48 -3.62
C GLY A 217 7.71 -2.43 -2.48
N TRP A 218 7.22 -2.16 -1.30
CA TRP A 218 8.07 -2.08 -0.10
C TRP A 218 7.27 -2.34 1.17
N ILE A 219 8.02 -2.76 2.18
CA ILE A 219 7.63 -2.73 3.59
C ILE A 219 8.37 -1.54 4.21
N ALA A 220 7.66 -0.76 5.00
CA ALA A 220 8.22 0.36 5.74
C ALA A 220 7.83 0.25 7.22
N THR A 221 8.81 0.33 8.14
CA THR A 221 8.57 0.21 9.58
C THR A 221 9.74 0.73 10.40
N HIS A 222 9.46 1.26 11.60
CA HIS A 222 10.49 1.58 12.59
C HIS A 222 11.08 0.36 13.29
N ASP A 223 10.32 -0.74 13.34
CA ASP A 223 10.74 -1.95 14.03
C ASP A 223 11.83 -2.70 13.25
N MET A 224 13.07 -2.50 13.66
CA MET A 224 14.23 -3.13 13.02
C MET A 224 14.26 -4.66 13.16
N SER A 225 13.50 -5.22 14.12
CA SER A 225 13.36 -6.68 14.22
C SER A 225 12.52 -7.21 13.04
N VAL A 226 11.47 -6.48 12.64
CA VAL A 226 10.66 -6.76 11.46
C VAL A 226 11.51 -6.64 10.18
N VAL A 227 12.27 -5.55 10.04
CA VAL A 227 13.16 -5.34 8.89
C VAL A 227 14.13 -6.52 8.73
N LYS A 228 14.81 -6.90 9.81
CA LYS A 228 15.77 -8.02 9.81
C LYS A 228 15.10 -9.35 9.47
N SER A 229 13.92 -9.63 10.05
CA SER A 229 13.18 -10.85 9.77
C SER A 229 12.73 -10.91 8.32
N CYS A 230 12.18 -9.82 7.77
CA CYS A 230 11.77 -9.76 6.37
C CYS A 230 12.95 -9.92 5.40
N LEU A 231 14.09 -9.29 5.67
CA LEU A 231 15.30 -9.45 4.85
C LEU A 231 15.81 -10.89 4.87
N SER A 232 15.87 -11.51 6.07
CA SER A 232 16.30 -12.91 6.20
C SER A 232 15.39 -13.88 5.43
N HIS A 233 14.05 -13.68 5.48
CA HIS A 233 13.12 -14.52 4.75
C HIS A 233 13.11 -14.24 3.25
N ARG A 234 13.46 -13.01 2.84
CA ARG A 234 13.57 -12.63 1.43
C ARG A 234 14.63 -13.44 0.69
N ASP A 235 15.68 -13.85 1.36
CA ASP A 235 16.75 -14.68 0.78
C ASP A 235 16.24 -16.03 0.23
N TYR A 236 15.11 -16.52 0.72
CA TYR A 236 14.53 -17.80 0.30
C TYR A 236 13.60 -17.73 -0.92
N ASN A 237 13.23 -16.53 -1.36
CA ASN A 237 12.28 -16.41 -2.47
C ASN A 237 12.56 -15.26 -3.45
N LEU A 238 13.26 -14.21 -3.03
CA LEU A 238 13.45 -13.01 -3.82
C LEU A 238 14.93 -12.66 -4.03
N VAL A 239 15.77 -12.85 -3.02
CA VAL A 239 17.17 -12.41 -2.94
C VAL A 239 17.31 -10.89 -3.06
N SER A 240 17.10 -10.32 -4.25
CA SER A 240 17.06 -8.87 -4.53
C SER A 240 15.95 -8.56 -5.55
N CYS A 241 15.48 -7.33 -5.57
CA CYS A 241 14.59 -6.86 -6.62
C CYS A 241 15.35 -6.67 -7.95
N GLY A 242 14.61 -6.51 -9.06
CA GLY A 242 15.18 -6.26 -10.36
C GLY A 242 15.91 -4.91 -10.40
N VAL A 243 17.17 -4.92 -10.82
CA VAL A 243 18.01 -3.70 -10.86
C VAL A 243 17.39 -2.62 -11.75
N PHE A 244 16.83 -3.00 -12.90
CA PHE A 244 16.23 -2.07 -13.84
C PHE A 244 14.95 -1.47 -13.28
N ASP A 245 14.16 -2.29 -12.58
CA ASP A 245 12.91 -1.85 -11.95
C ASP A 245 13.20 -0.85 -10.85
N GLU A 246 14.20 -1.12 -9.98
CA GLU A 246 14.60 -0.20 -8.93
C GLU A 246 15.19 1.11 -9.47
N MET A 247 16.01 1.06 -10.54
CA MET A 247 16.55 2.26 -11.18
C MET A 247 15.43 3.14 -11.76
N LEU A 248 14.46 2.55 -12.45
CA LEU A 248 13.34 3.30 -13.02
C LEU A 248 12.41 3.85 -11.95
N ALA A 249 12.13 3.06 -10.92
CA ALA A 249 11.35 3.51 -9.77
C ALA A 249 12.05 4.64 -8.99
N ALA A 250 13.37 4.58 -8.83
CA ALA A 250 14.14 5.66 -8.20
C ALA A 250 14.05 6.97 -9.00
N ALA A 251 14.15 6.89 -10.33
CA ALA A 251 13.95 8.05 -11.21
C ALA A 251 12.53 8.63 -11.09
N ALA A 252 11.51 7.75 -11.05
CA ALA A 252 10.12 8.16 -10.87
C ALA A 252 9.87 8.83 -9.50
N LEU A 253 10.41 8.28 -8.43
CA LEU A 253 10.19 8.79 -7.06
C LEU A 253 10.85 10.13 -6.78
N LYS A 254 11.88 10.53 -7.52
CA LYS A 254 12.42 11.90 -7.46
C LYS A 254 11.37 12.95 -7.84
N HIS A 255 10.38 12.56 -8.62
CA HIS A 255 9.30 13.41 -9.14
C HIS A 255 7.94 12.86 -8.70
N SER A 256 7.87 12.30 -7.51
CA SER A 256 6.65 11.69 -6.95
C SER A 256 5.46 12.64 -6.93
N ASP A 257 5.70 13.93 -6.69
CA ASP A 257 4.70 15.00 -6.74
C ASP A 257 3.98 15.06 -8.09
N LYS A 258 4.73 15.05 -9.21
CA LYS A 258 4.17 15.10 -10.57
C LYS A 258 3.34 13.86 -10.90
N LEU A 259 3.83 12.67 -10.53
CA LEU A 259 3.10 11.43 -10.73
C LEU A 259 1.80 11.39 -9.90
N LEU A 260 1.87 11.81 -8.65
CA LEU A 260 0.71 11.86 -7.76
C LEU A 260 -0.32 12.90 -8.22
N GLU A 261 0.11 14.06 -8.70
CA GLU A 261 -0.77 15.07 -9.28
C GLU A 261 -1.51 14.54 -10.51
N ARG A 262 -0.77 13.90 -11.46
CA ARG A 262 -1.39 13.21 -12.61
C ARG A 262 -2.45 12.19 -12.15
N SER A 263 -2.10 11.33 -11.20
CA SER A 263 -2.98 10.27 -10.74
C SER A 263 -4.23 10.83 -10.04
N ARG A 264 -4.09 11.85 -9.21
CA ARG A 264 -5.22 12.54 -8.57
C ARG A 264 -6.13 13.21 -9.58
N LYS A 265 -5.55 13.86 -10.59
CA LYS A 265 -6.33 14.51 -11.67
C LYS A 265 -7.21 13.49 -12.38
N ILE A 266 -6.64 12.36 -12.82
CA ILE A 266 -7.38 11.27 -13.47
C ILE A 266 -8.52 10.75 -12.59
N VAL A 267 -8.23 10.50 -11.31
CA VAL A 267 -9.24 9.98 -10.37
C VAL A 267 -10.36 10.99 -10.14
N ARG A 268 -10.04 12.28 -9.96
CA ARG A 268 -11.05 13.34 -9.76
C ARG A 268 -11.96 13.51 -10.96
N GLU A 269 -11.38 13.56 -12.16
CA GLU A 269 -12.15 13.70 -13.43
C GLU A 269 -13.08 12.49 -13.61
N ASN A 270 -12.57 11.27 -13.44
CA ASN A 270 -13.37 10.06 -13.58
C ASN A 270 -14.43 9.92 -12.48
N LEU A 271 -14.13 10.32 -11.26
CA LEU A 271 -15.11 10.32 -10.15
C LEU A 271 -16.26 11.26 -10.45
N GLN A 272 -16.01 12.46 -10.99
CA GLN A 272 -17.05 13.40 -11.38
C GLN A 272 -17.94 12.81 -12.47
N ILE A 273 -17.35 12.24 -13.53
CA ILE A 273 -18.10 11.59 -14.62
C ILE A 273 -18.99 10.47 -14.07
N LEU A 274 -18.46 9.65 -13.18
CA LEU A 274 -19.21 8.55 -12.56
C LEU A 274 -20.33 9.07 -11.66
N ALA A 275 -20.07 10.10 -10.87
CA ALA A 275 -21.07 10.71 -9.99
C ALA A 275 -22.23 11.30 -10.78
N ASP A 276 -21.94 12.01 -11.87
CA ASP A 276 -22.96 12.61 -12.75
C ASP A 276 -23.80 11.52 -13.42
N TRP A 277 -23.17 10.45 -13.90
CA TRP A 277 -23.87 9.31 -14.49
C TRP A 277 -24.77 8.60 -13.48
N VAL A 278 -24.26 8.28 -12.29
CA VAL A 278 -25.05 7.63 -11.21
C VAL A 278 -26.21 8.52 -10.80
N GLY A 279 -25.98 9.83 -10.62
CA GLY A 279 -27.03 10.80 -10.28
C GLY A 279 -28.14 10.85 -11.33
N GLY A 280 -27.80 10.86 -12.62
CA GLY A 280 -28.75 10.82 -13.73
C GLY A 280 -29.56 9.53 -13.76
N VAL A 281 -28.90 8.38 -13.70
CA VAL A 281 -29.57 7.05 -13.75
C VAL A 281 -30.54 6.85 -12.57
N PHE A 282 -30.16 7.26 -11.36
CA PHE A 282 -31.02 7.11 -10.20
C PHE A 282 -32.15 8.15 -10.16
N ALA A 283 -31.96 9.35 -10.71
CA ALA A 283 -33.02 10.33 -10.87
C ALA A 283 -34.10 9.82 -11.85
N ASP A 284 -33.71 9.25 -12.98
CA ASP A 284 -34.63 8.69 -13.98
C ASP A 284 -35.35 7.43 -13.48
N ALA A 285 -34.70 6.64 -12.60
CA ALA A 285 -35.30 5.45 -11.98
C ALA A 285 -36.20 5.74 -10.78
N GLY A 286 -36.39 7.02 -10.40
CA GLY A 286 -37.23 7.42 -9.27
C GLY A 286 -36.65 7.06 -7.89
N PHE A 287 -35.39 6.70 -7.80
CA PHE A 287 -34.69 6.55 -6.52
C PHE A 287 -34.26 7.93 -6.03
N GLY A 288 -35.13 8.56 -5.24
CA GLY A 288 -34.82 9.84 -4.62
C GLY A 288 -33.54 9.79 -3.79
N GLN A 289 -32.78 10.87 -3.84
CA GLN A 289 -31.62 11.11 -2.97
C GLN A 289 -32.04 10.84 -1.51
N ARG A 290 -31.44 9.84 -0.89
CA ARG A 290 -31.47 9.64 0.55
C ARG A 290 -30.03 9.58 1.06
#